data_8b403cf6170f1566526b21dc04739923
#
_entry.id   8b403cf6170f1566526b21dc04739923
#
_cell.length_a   1.000
_cell.length_b   1.000
_cell.length_c   1.000
_cell.angle_alpha   90.00
_cell.angle_beta   90.00
_cell.angle_gamma   90.00
#
_symmetry.space_group_name_H-M   'P 1'
#
loop_
_entity.id
_entity.type
_entity.pdbx_description
1 polymer ?
#
loop_
_entity_poly.entity_id
_entity_poly.type
_entity_poly.pdbx_seq_one_letter_code
_entity_poly.pdbx_strand_id
1 'polypeptide(L)'
;MERPRIEATSVSVSTDRPRELARFYADLLGVAVGAEEGPGEGEPADAGWAQLRPVEGRLRMTLNLEWDPLYRPPTWPSAPGAQQPQAHLDLWVEDLDEAERWAVRLGARRAQDQPQPTVRVMLDPHGHLFCLFT
;
A
#
# COMPACT_ATOMS: atom_id res chain seq x y z
N MET A 1 -30.10 -19.08 -12.38
CA MET A 1 -29.04 -18.33 -13.12
C MET A 1 -27.70 -18.91 -12.77
N GLU A 2 -26.90 -19.24 -13.74
CA GLU A 2 -25.52 -19.64 -13.48
C GLU A 2 -24.69 -18.41 -13.06
N ARG A 3 -23.75 -18.62 -12.12
CA ARG A 3 -22.83 -17.57 -11.70
C ARG A 3 -21.86 -17.26 -12.84
N PRO A 4 -21.77 -16.00 -13.31
CA PRO A 4 -20.79 -15.64 -14.32
C PRO A 4 -19.37 -15.80 -13.78
N ARG A 5 -18.40 -15.93 -14.68
CA ARG A 5 -16.98 -15.93 -14.30
C ARG A 5 -16.59 -14.51 -13.86
N ILE A 6 -16.19 -14.38 -12.61
CA ILE A 6 -15.71 -13.14 -12.02
C ILE A 6 -14.41 -13.45 -11.28
N GLU A 7 -13.40 -12.64 -11.50
CA GLU A 7 -12.07 -12.82 -10.94
C GLU A 7 -11.57 -11.50 -10.34
N ALA A 8 -11.12 -11.54 -9.09
CA ALA A 8 -10.46 -10.41 -8.46
C ALA A 8 -8.98 -10.39 -8.87
N THR A 9 -8.54 -9.38 -9.57
CA THR A 9 -7.20 -9.32 -10.17
C THR A 9 -6.30 -8.25 -9.59
N SER A 10 -6.87 -7.26 -8.94
CA SER A 10 -6.15 -6.05 -8.53
C SER A 10 -6.71 -5.47 -7.25
N VAL A 11 -5.90 -4.69 -6.58
CA VAL A 11 -6.30 -3.75 -5.53
C VAL A 11 -5.76 -2.37 -5.89
N SER A 12 -6.55 -1.34 -5.63
CA SER A 12 -6.17 0.05 -5.88
C SER A 12 -6.08 0.82 -4.57
N VAL A 13 -5.00 1.56 -4.41
CA VAL A 13 -4.71 2.41 -3.25
C VAL A 13 -4.60 3.84 -3.74
N SER A 14 -5.41 4.74 -3.18
CA SER A 14 -5.42 6.15 -3.53
C SER A 14 -4.45 6.94 -2.67
N THR A 15 -3.77 7.88 -3.27
CA THR A 15 -2.85 8.80 -2.59
C THR A 15 -2.68 10.08 -3.43
N ASP A 16 -2.17 11.12 -2.81
CA ASP A 16 -1.84 12.38 -3.50
C ASP A 16 -0.52 12.30 -4.31
N ARG A 17 0.30 11.25 -4.10
CA ARG A 17 1.59 11.04 -4.80
C ARG A 17 1.79 9.57 -5.20
N PRO A 18 1.00 9.05 -6.17
CA PRO A 18 0.96 7.63 -6.48
C PRO A 18 2.28 7.05 -6.98
N ARG A 19 3.04 7.78 -7.79
CA ARG A 19 4.32 7.28 -8.32
C ARG A 19 5.39 7.17 -7.22
N GLU A 20 5.38 8.05 -6.25
CA GLU A 20 6.26 7.97 -5.07
C GLU A 20 5.91 6.76 -4.20
N LEU A 21 4.63 6.56 -3.91
CA LEU A 21 4.17 5.43 -3.11
C LEU A 21 4.43 4.08 -3.81
N ALA A 22 4.30 4.05 -5.14
CA ALA A 22 4.63 2.85 -5.91
C ALA A 22 6.10 2.45 -5.75
N ARG A 23 7.03 3.40 -5.71
CA ARG A 23 8.46 3.11 -5.47
C ARG A 23 8.70 2.52 -4.09
N PHE A 24 8.02 3.03 -3.08
CA PHE A 24 8.09 2.44 -1.74
C PHE A 24 7.68 0.96 -1.74
N TYR A 25 6.51 0.63 -2.31
CA TYR A 25 6.07 -0.76 -2.35
C TYR A 25 6.89 -1.63 -3.30
N ALA A 26 7.40 -1.09 -4.39
CA ALA A 26 8.33 -1.78 -5.27
C ALA A 26 9.60 -2.19 -4.53
N ASP A 27 10.20 -1.27 -3.78
CA ASP A 27 11.41 -1.52 -2.99
C ASP A 27 11.12 -2.46 -1.80
N LEU A 28 9.97 -2.28 -1.14
CA LEU A 28 9.57 -3.14 -0.02
C LEU A 28 9.43 -4.61 -0.45
N LEU A 29 8.79 -4.84 -1.59
CA LEU A 29 8.48 -6.18 -2.11
C LEU A 29 9.59 -6.74 -3.02
N GLY A 30 10.56 -5.94 -3.41
CA GLY A 30 11.61 -6.33 -4.35
C GLY A 30 11.07 -6.59 -5.77
N VAL A 31 10.14 -5.77 -6.24
CA VAL A 31 9.57 -5.83 -7.60
C VAL A 31 9.82 -4.51 -8.34
N ALA A 32 9.73 -4.53 -9.65
CA ALA A 32 9.81 -3.31 -10.45
C ALA A 32 8.45 -2.60 -10.52
N VAL A 33 8.46 -1.28 -10.73
CA VAL A 33 7.27 -0.55 -11.18
C VAL A 33 6.95 -1.01 -12.60
N GLY A 34 5.80 -1.66 -12.79
CA GLY A 34 5.42 -2.29 -14.05
C GLY A 34 4.91 -1.31 -15.11
N ALA A 35 4.24 -0.23 -14.65
CA ALA A 35 3.77 0.86 -15.49
C ALA A 35 3.57 2.11 -14.64
N GLU A 36 3.75 3.28 -15.23
CA GLU A 36 3.41 4.56 -14.61
C GLU A 36 3.13 5.60 -15.68
N GLU A 37 2.32 6.59 -15.30
CA GLU A 37 2.02 7.75 -16.12
C GLU A 37 2.04 9.01 -15.26
N GLY A 38 2.66 10.05 -15.77
CA GLY A 38 2.72 11.35 -15.10
C GLY A 38 1.40 12.13 -15.21
N PRO A 39 1.40 13.39 -14.76
CA PRO A 39 0.20 14.21 -14.78
C PRO A 39 -0.30 14.49 -16.19
N GLY A 40 -1.61 14.59 -16.34
CA GLY A 40 -2.25 15.11 -17.54
C GLY A 40 -2.09 16.62 -17.66
N GLU A 41 -2.63 17.17 -18.76
CA GLU A 41 -2.60 18.63 -18.99
C GLU A 41 -3.35 19.35 -17.86
N GLY A 42 -2.70 20.33 -17.26
CA GLY A 42 -3.26 21.16 -16.17
C GLY A 42 -3.29 20.48 -14.79
N GLU A 43 -2.83 19.26 -14.66
CA GLU A 43 -2.74 18.57 -13.38
C GLU A 43 -1.43 18.91 -12.64
N PRO A 44 -1.42 18.83 -11.29
CA PRO A 44 -0.20 18.99 -10.49
C PRO A 44 0.87 17.96 -10.84
N ALA A 45 2.13 18.27 -10.60
CA ALA A 45 3.28 17.42 -10.90
C ALA A 45 3.20 16.03 -10.23
N ASP A 46 2.53 15.92 -9.10
CA ASP A 46 2.37 14.66 -8.35
C ASP A 46 1.20 13.78 -8.82
N ALA A 47 0.35 14.29 -9.72
CA ALA A 47 -0.75 13.51 -10.31
C ALA A 47 -0.23 12.38 -11.22
N GLY A 48 -1.15 11.56 -11.68
CA GLY A 48 -0.86 10.38 -12.49
C GLY A 48 -1.17 9.10 -11.75
N TRP A 49 -0.53 8.03 -12.13
CA TRP A 49 -0.73 6.71 -11.51
C TRP A 49 0.51 5.83 -11.70
N ALA A 50 0.53 4.73 -10.95
CA ALA A 50 1.55 3.69 -11.13
C ALA A 50 0.96 2.32 -10.80
N GLN A 51 1.61 1.28 -11.29
CA GLN A 51 1.15 -0.10 -11.15
C GLN A 51 2.33 -1.02 -10.90
N LEU A 52 2.17 -1.87 -9.90
CA LEU A 52 3.03 -3.04 -9.66
C LEU A 52 2.29 -4.28 -10.13
N ARG A 53 2.95 -5.10 -10.95
CA ARG A 53 2.38 -6.33 -11.50
C ARG A 53 2.76 -7.54 -10.66
N PRO A 54 1.94 -8.60 -10.67
CA PRO A 54 2.23 -9.82 -9.95
C PRO A 54 3.61 -10.39 -10.30
N VAL A 55 4.32 -10.79 -9.25
CA VAL A 55 5.59 -11.52 -9.34
C VAL A 55 5.52 -12.69 -8.35
N GLU A 56 5.76 -13.90 -8.83
CA GLU A 56 5.68 -15.09 -7.99
C GLU A 56 6.59 -14.97 -6.76
N GLY A 57 6.04 -15.32 -5.60
CA GLY A 57 6.73 -15.24 -4.32
C GLY A 57 6.90 -13.81 -3.76
N ARG A 58 6.39 -12.78 -4.45
CA ARG A 58 6.56 -11.37 -4.07
C ARG A 58 5.24 -10.61 -3.98
N LEU A 59 4.45 -10.68 -5.03
CA LEU A 59 3.18 -9.95 -5.13
C LEU A 59 2.18 -10.81 -5.89
N ARG A 60 1.06 -11.18 -5.24
CA ARG A 60 0.08 -12.11 -5.80
C ARG A 60 -0.98 -11.48 -6.69
N MET A 61 -1.16 -10.17 -6.60
CA MET A 61 -2.14 -9.43 -7.40
C MET A 61 -1.55 -8.11 -7.87
N THR A 62 -2.15 -7.50 -8.86
CA THR A 62 -1.76 -6.16 -9.29
C THR A 62 -2.07 -5.14 -8.19
N LEU A 63 -1.11 -4.30 -7.87
CA LEU A 63 -1.28 -3.14 -6.99
C LEU A 63 -1.27 -1.87 -7.84
N ASN A 64 -2.41 -1.19 -7.88
CA ASN A 64 -2.55 0.11 -8.53
C ASN A 64 -2.41 1.22 -7.49
N LEU A 65 -1.62 2.24 -7.79
CA LEU A 65 -1.51 3.46 -7.01
C LEU A 65 -2.14 4.57 -7.85
N GLU A 66 -3.22 5.16 -7.32
CA GLU A 66 -4.06 6.11 -8.06
C GLU A 66 -4.05 7.47 -7.38
N TRP A 67 -4.08 8.52 -8.20
CA TRP A 67 -4.07 9.88 -7.69
C TRP A 67 -5.43 10.30 -7.15
N ASP A 68 -5.42 10.81 -5.93
CA ASP A 68 -6.55 11.46 -5.29
C ASP A 68 -6.07 12.75 -4.61
N PRO A 69 -6.42 13.92 -5.16
CA PRO A 69 -6.00 15.20 -4.57
C PRO A 69 -6.60 15.47 -3.18
N LEU A 70 -7.65 14.74 -2.81
CA LEU A 70 -8.32 14.86 -1.52
C LEU A 70 -7.88 13.78 -0.52
N TYR A 71 -6.86 13.01 -0.86
CA TYR A 71 -6.34 11.97 0.01
C TYR A 71 -6.00 12.50 1.39
N ARG A 72 -6.45 11.77 2.40
CA ARG A 72 -6.08 11.98 3.81
C ARG A 72 -5.64 10.65 4.42
N PRO A 73 -4.52 10.62 5.14
CA PRO A 73 -4.10 9.39 5.80
C PRO A 73 -5.14 8.92 6.82
N PRO A 74 -5.37 7.60 6.92
CA PRO A 74 -6.26 7.04 7.92
C PRO A 74 -5.71 7.24 9.33
N THR A 75 -6.63 7.22 10.30
CA THR A 75 -6.30 7.21 11.73
C THR A 75 -6.24 5.79 12.24
N TRP A 76 -5.17 5.44 12.94
CA TRP A 76 -5.03 4.15 13.60
C TRP A 76 -4.65 4.32 15.08
N PRO A 77 -5.34 3.63 16.02
CA PRO A 77 -6.60 2.90 15.80
C PRO A 77 -7.74 3.82 15.37
N SER A 78 -8.79 3.25 14.81
CA SER A 78 -9.95 4.02 14.34
C SER A 78 -10.61 4.80 15.48
N ALA A 79 -11.05 6.03 15.18
CA ALA A 79 -11.72 6.90 16.12
C ALA A 79 -12.99 7.50 15.50
N PRO A 80 -14.02 7.82 16.28
CA PRO A 80 -15.23 8.47 15.78
C PRO A 80 -14.93 9.78 15.04
N GLY A 81 -15.50 9.95 13.84
CA GLY A 81 -15.34 11.16 13.03
C GLY A 81 -13.99 11.32 12.33
N ALA A 82 -13.05 10.39 12.53
CA ALA A 82 -11.75 10.38 11.87
C ALA A 82 -11.77 9.56 10.57
N GLN A 83 -10.79 9.81 9.68
CA GLN A 83 -10.61 9.03 8.46
C GLN A 83 -10.29 7.58 8.81
N GLN A 84 -11.12 6.65 8.38
CA GLN A 84 -10.93 5.22 8.63
C GLN A 84 -10.01 4.58 7.59
N PRO A 85 -9.19 3.60 7.99
CA PRO A 85 -8.58 2.68 7.04
C PRO A 85 -9.64 1.74 6.49
N GLN A 86 -10.08 1.95 5.24
CA GLN A 86 -11.13 1.13 4.60
C GLN A 86 -10.63 -0.28 4.25
N ALA A 87 -9.35 -0.39 3.94
CA ALA A 87 -8.66 -1.64 3.64
C ALA A 87 -7.16 -1.44 3.88
N HIS A 88 -6.43 -2.53 3.99
CA HIS A 88 -4.97 -2.50 4.08
C HIS A 88 -4.36 -3.75 3.44
N LEU A 89 -3.09 -3.69 3.15
CA LEU A 89 -2.33 -4.83 2.66
C LEU A 89 -1.83 -5.66 3.83
N ASP A 90 -1.92 -6.99 3.72
CA ASP A 90 -1.28 -7.94 4.61
C ASP A 90 -0.11 -8.59 3.86
N LEU A 91 1.09 -8.46 4.41
CA LEU A 91 2.32 -8.95 3.83
C LEU A 91 2.87 -10.07 4.72
N TRP A 92 2.92 -11.28 4.17
CA TRP A 92 3.56 -12.39 4.85
C TRP A 92 5.08 -12.21 4.86
N VAL A 93 5.70 -12.49 6.01
CA VAL A 93 7.14 -12.38 6.20
C VAL A 93 7.66 -13.59 7.00
N GLU A 94 8.90 -13.94 6.80
CA GLU A 94 9.55 -15.02 7.58
C GLU A 94 9.95 -14.53 8.97
N ASP A 95 10.41 -13.30 9.09
CA ASP A 95 10.87 -12.68 10.33
C ASP A 95 10.29 -11.26 10.45
N LEU A 96 9.46 -11.06 11.49
CA LEU A 96 8.80 -9.77 11.73
C LEU A 96 9.77 -8.63 12.01
N ASP A 97 10.81 -8.89 12.78
CA ASP A 97 11.74 -7.85 13.21
C ASP A 97 12.65 -7.43 12.04
N GLU A 98 13.06 -8.38 11.22
CA GLU A 98 13.84 -8.08 10.00
C GLU A 98 13.00 -7.30 8.99
N ALA A 99 11.78 -7.73 8.75
CA ALA A 99 10.86 -7.06 7.82
C ALA A 99 10.49 -5.65 8.31
N GLU A 100 10.25 -5.46 9.62
CA GLU A 100 10.02 -4.14 10.20
C GLU A 100 11.22 -3.23 9.98
N ARG A 101 12.45 -3.69 10.28
CA ARG A 101 13.67 -2.89 10.04
C ARG A 101 13.84 -2.49 8.57
N TRP A 102 13.53 -3.42 7.66
CA TRP A 102 13.56 -3.14 6.22
C TRP A 102 12.55 -2.07 5.83
N ALA A 103 11.29 -2.24 6.23
CA ALA A 103 10.22 -1.28 5.95
C ALA A 103 10.54 0.13 6.50
N VAL A 104 11.05 0.21 7.74
CA VAL A 104 11.45 1.48 8.37
C VAL A 104 12.60 2.14 7.62
N ARG A 105 13.57 1.38 7.14
CA ARG A 105 14.67 1.91 6.29
C ARG A 105 14.14 2.57 5.02
N LEU A 106 13.05 2.06 4.47
CA LEU A 106 12.40 2.59 3.27
C LEU A 106 11.45 3.77 3.55
N GLY A 107 11.23 4.12 4.80
CA GLY A 107 10.42 5.27 5.20
C GLY A 107 9.08 4.93 5.86
N ALA A 108 8.76 3.66 6.07
CA ALA A 108 7.60 3.26 6.87
C ALA A 108 7.81 3.57 8.35
N ARG A 109 6.72 3.58 9.10
CA ARG A 109 6.74 3.73 10.55
C ARG A 109 5.96 2.59 11.21
N ARG A 110 6.45 2.10 12.33
CA ARG A 110 5.65 1.22 13.18
C ARG A 110 4.52 2.03 13.81
N ALA A 111 3.28 1.53 13.74
CA ALA A 111 2.17 2.12 14.45
C ALA A 111 2.37 1.94 15.98
N GLN A 112 1.90 2.91 16.76
CA GLN A 112 2.03 2.85 18.22
C GLN A 112 1.18 1.72 18.80
N ASP A 113 -0.05 1.56 18.32
CA ASP A 113 -0.96 0.52 18.76
C ASP A 113 -0.72 -0.78 17.98
N GLN A 114 -0.36 -1.84 18.71
CA GLN A 114 -0.02 -3.17 18.19
C GLN A 114 -0.90 -4.22 18.86
N PRO A 115 -2.07 -4.54 18.28
CA PRO A 115 -3.05 -5.39 18.96
C PRO A 115 -2.67 -6.87 19.03
N GLN A 116 -1.72 -7.35 18.21
CA GLN A 116 -1.37 -8.76 18.10
C GLN A 116 0.15 -8.98 18.09
N PRO A 117 0.67 -10.01 18.82
CA PRO A 117 2.11 -10.26 18.86
C PRO A 117 2.70 -10.84 17.57
N THR A 118 1.90 -11.51 16.74
CA THR A 118 2.32 -12.13 15.47
C THR A 118 2.10 -11.25 14.25
N VAL A 119 1.67 -10.00 14.48
CA VAL A 119 1.42 -9.01 13.43
C VAL A 119 2.11 -7.70 13.82
N ARG A 120 2.68 -7.02 12.84
CA ARG A 120 3.15 -5.64 12.99
C ARG A 120 2.30 -4.73 12.14
N VAL A 121 1.57 -3.84 12.79
CA VAL A 121 0.85 -2.76 12.11
C VAL A 121 1.84 -1.67 11.77
N MET A 122 1.95 -1.38 10.49
CA MET A 122 2.86 -0.39 9.93
C MET A 122 2.09 0.70 9.21
N LEU A 123 2.71 1.87 9.08
CA LEU A 123 2.24 2.97 8.27
C LEU A 123 3.26 3.22 7.16
N ASP A 124 2.81 3.24 5.91
CA ASP A 124 3.68 3.58 4.80
C ASP A 124 4.07 5.08 4.82
N PRO A 125 4.94 5.55 3.93
CA PRO A 125 5.35 6.97 3.93
C PRO A 125 4.21 7.97 3.73
N HIS A 126 3.08 7.54 3.18
CA HIS A 126 1.88 8.36 2.99
C HIS A 126 0.84 8.17 4.11
N GLY A 127 1.11 7.29 5.07
CA GLY A 127 0.24 7.03 6.22
C GLY A 127 -0.81 5.96 6.01
N HIS A 128 -0.81 5.21 4.90
CA HIS A 128 -1.65 4.02 4.78
C HIS A 128 -1.17 2.92 5.72
N LEU A 129 -2.14 2.21 6.29
CA LEU A 129 -1.86 0.99 7.03
C LEU A 129 -1.42 -0.13 6.09
N PHE A 130 -0.46 -0.91 6.55
CA PHE A 130 -0.21 -2.26 6.10
C PHE A 130 0.26 -3.12 7.28
N CYS A 131 0.07 -4.41 7.18
CA CYS A 131 0.48 -5.33 8.23
C CYS A 131 1.55 -6.28 7.71
N LEU A 132 2.54 -6.54 8.56
CA LEU A 132 3.48 -7.64 8.40
C LEU A 132 3.03 -8.77 9.32
N PHE A 133 3.01 -10.01 8.84
CA PHE A 133 2.60 -11.16 9.64
C PHE A 133 3.40 -12.42 9.30
N THR A 134 3.50 -13.34 10.27
CA THR A 134 4.13 -14.67 10.11
C THR A 134 3.11 -15.80 10.10
#